data_286d80fb04be7f80aa1cee682ce193e9
#
_entry.id   286d80fb04be7f80aa1cee682ce193e9
#
_cell.length_a   1.000
_cell.length_b   1.000
_cell.length_c   1.000
_cell.angle_alpha   90.00
_cell.angle_beta   90.00
_cell.angle_gamma   90.00
#
_symmetry.space_group_name_H-M   'P 1'
#
loop_
_entity.id
_entity.type
_entity.pdbx_description
1 polymer ?
#
loop_
_entity_poly.entity_id
_entity_poly.type
_entity_poly.pdbx_seq_one_letter_code
_entity_poly.pdbx_strand_id
1 'polypeptide(L)'
;MRRALSHAASAWAIAFGAPHLWWALGVPVGFPGGRASYDLFMGSAWRYVYDLSVVVMSVLAVVIPQQLLRPPARVVRRWIPVALAWMACGMLTIRGVAGFIVDRGADLVWDPMFTAGGILFGCVAWLARQSR
;
A
#
# COMPACT_ATOMS: atom_id res chain seq x y z
N MET A 1 -15.52 -14.30 6.02
CA MET A 1 -14.16 -14.29 5.45
C MET A 1 -13.91 -13.07 4.56
N ARG A 2 -14.68 -12.81 3.48
CA ARG A 2 -14.45 -11.65 2.56
C ARG A 2 -14.40 -10.31 3.26
N ARG A 3 -15.36 -10.00 4.15
CA ARG A 3 -15.38 -8.72 4.90
C ARG A 3 -14.13 -8.55 5.76
N ALA A 4 -13.73 -9.60 6.47
CA ALA A 4 -12.55 -9.56 7.32
C ALA A 4 -11.27 -9.26 6.51
N LEU A 5 -11.09 -9.90 5.35
CA LEU A 5 -9.94 -9.63 4.47
C LEU A 5 -9.94 -8.22 3.90
N SER A 6 -11.10 -7.69 3.51
CA SER A 6 -11.17 -6.31 3.01
C SER A 6 -10.90 -5.29 4.12
N HIS A 7 -11.38 -5.54 5.33
CA HIS A 7 -11.03 -4.68 6.48
C HIS A 7 -9.55 -4.80 6.84
N ALA A 8 -8.97 -6.00 6.80
CA ALA A 8 -7.54 -6.20 7.03
C ALA A 8 -6.68 -5.47 5.98
N ALA A 9 -7.06 -5.54 4.69
CA ALA A 9 -6.37 -4.80 3.64
C ALA A 9 -6.47 -3.28 3.82
N SER A 10 -7.66 -2.76 4.19
CA SER A 10 -7.83 -1.33 4.48
C SER A 10 -7.04 -0.90 5.73
N ALA A 11 -7.05 -1.70 6.79
CA ALA A 11 -6.29 -1.42 8.00
C ALA A 11 -4.78 -1.42 7.73
N TRP A 12 -4.31 -2.38 6.94
CA TRP A 12 -2.92 -2.41 6.47
C TRP A 12 -2.57 -1.14 5.68
N ALA A 13 -3.42 -0.72 4.74
CA ALA A 13 -3.21 0.48 3.93
C ALA A 13 -3.14 1.75 4.80
N ILE A 14 -3.95 1.85 5.85
CA ILE A 14 -3.88 2.95 6.82
C ILE A 14 -2.56 2.90 7.59
N ALA A 15 -2.20 1.74 8.13
CA ALA A 15 -0.97 1.57 8.89
C ALA A 15 0.29 1.86 8.05
N PHE A 16 0.25 1.52 6.77
CA PHE A 16 1.32 1.81 5.82
C PHE A 16 1.36 3.28 5.39
N GLY A 17 0.20 3.87 5.08
CA GLY A 17 0.11 5.24 4.57
C GLY A 17 0.26 6.33 5.65
N ALA A 18 -0.09 6.04 6.90
CA ALA A 18 -0.04 7.02 7.97
C ALA A 18 1.39 7.57 8.22
N PRO A 19 2.46 6.77 8.29
CA PRO A 19 3.82 7.29 8.39
C PRO A 19 4.21 8.19 7.21
N HIS A 20 3.85 7.82 5.98
CA HIS A 20 4.14 8.61 4.78
C HIS A 20 3.44 9.97 4.82
N LEU A 21 2.16 10.00 5.24
CA LEU A 21 1.44 11.26 5.45
C LEU A 21 2.13 12.13 6.51
N TRP A 22 2.58 11.50 7.61
CA TRP A 22 3.28 12.17 8.70
C TRP A 22 4.57 12.82 8.22
N TRP A 23 5.34 12.09 7.43
CA TRP A 23 6.58 12.59 6.83
C TRP A 23 6.33 13.69 5.79
N ALA A 24 5.31 13.54 4.96
CA ALA A 24 4.91 14.58 3.99
C ALA A 24 4.48 15.89 4.68
N LEU A 25 3.93 15.82 5.90
CA LEU A 25 3.59 16.98 6.73
C LEU A 25 4.78 17.60 7.48
N GLY A 26 5.98 17.12 7.27
CA GLY A 26 7.20 17.69 7.87
C GLY A 26 7.62 17.06 9.19
N VAL A 27 7.02 15.95 9.61
CA VAL A 27 7.34 15.30 10.90
C VAL A 27 8.26 14.10 10.69
N PRO A 28 9.55 14.17 11.08
CA PRO A 28 10.57 13.15 10.77
C PRO A 28 10.53 11.93 11.70
N VAL A 29 9.58 11.85 12.63
CA VAL A 29 9.52 10.77 13.62
C VAL A 29 9.33 9.41 12.94
N GLY A 30 10.16 8.45 13.29
CA GLY A 30 10.11 7.09 12.73
C GLY A 30 10.61 6.97 11.28
N PHE A 31 11.20 8.03 10.70
CA PHE A 31 11.76 7.94 9.36
C PHE A 31 12.99 6.99 9.35
N PRO A 32 13.10 6.06 8.38
CA PRO A 32 14.25 5.17 8.29
C PRO A 32 15.56 5.94 8.16
N GLY A 33 16.54 5.63 9.01
CA GLY A 33 17.82 6.35 9.05
C GLY A 33 17.78 7.70 9.80
N GLY A 34 16.65 8.03 10.44
CA GLY A 34 16.53 9.19 11.33
C GLY A 34 16.43 10.54 10.61
N ARG A 35 16.62 11.63 11.37
CA ARG A 35 16.41 13.02 10.91
C ARG A 35 17.28 13.39 9.71
N ALA A 36 18.54 13.02 9.70
CA ALA A 36 19.45 13.36 8.61
C ALA A 36 19.00 12.74 7.27
N SER A 37 18.58 11.47 7.30
CA SER A 37 18.04 10.78 6.13
C SER A 37 16.72 11.39 5.67
N TYR A 38 15.87 11.81 6.61
CA TYR A 38 14.63 12.53 6.31
C TYR A 38 14.91 13.85 5.56
N ASP A 39 15.80 14.69 6.08
CA ASP A 39 16.13 15.99 5.49
C ASP A 39 16.70 15.83 4.07
N LEU A 40 17.56 14.82 3.85
CA LEU A 40 18.07 14.46 2.51
C LEU A 40 16.97 13.95 1.58
N PHE A 41 16.04 13.18 2.10
CA PHE A 41 14.94 12.62 1.30
C PHE A 41 13.94 13.69 0.92
N MET A 42 13.42 14.41 1.89
CA MET A 42 12.37 15.43 1.68
C MET A 42 12.90 16.70 1.04
N GLY A 43 14.19 17.00 1.13
CA GLY A 43 14.84 18.11 0.43
C GLY A 43 14.88 17.94 -1.10
N SER A 44 14.61 16.75 -1.62
CA SER A 44 14.50 16.49 -3.06
C SER A 44 13.05 16.54 -3.52
N ALA A 45 12.73 17.46 -4.43
CA ALA A 45 11.36 17.60 -4.97
C ALA A 45 10.80 16.28 -5.53
N TRP A 46 11.63 15.48 -6.22
CA TRP A 46 11.23 14.17 -6.75
C TRP A 46 10.87 13.19 -5.64
N ARG A 47 11.66 13.11 -4.58
CA ARG A 47 11.42 12.19 -3.47
C ARG A 47 10.19 12.60 -2.66
N TYR A 48 9.96 13.90 -2.50
CA TYR A 48 8.74 14.44 -1.90
C TYR A 48 7.50 14.05 -2.71
N VAL A 49 7.54 14.22 -4.05
CA VAL A 49 6.45 13.80 -4.95
C VAL A 49 6.22 12.28 -4.87
N TYR A 50 7.30 11.51 -4.78
CA TYR A 50 7.19 10.06 -4.58
C TYR A 50 6.46 9.73 -3.27
N ASP A 51 6.85 10.33 -2.16
CA ASP A 51 6.21 10.10 -0.86
C ASP A 51 4.73 10.50 -0.87
N LEU A 52 4.41 11.65 -1.45
CA LEU A 52 3.03 12.10 -1.62
C LEU A 52 2.22 11.12 -2.50
N SER A 53 2.82 10.54 -3.53
CA SER A 53 2.16 9.53 -4.36
C SER A 53 1.86 8.25 -3.57
N VAL A 54 2.73 7.87 -2.64
CA VAL A 54 2.48 6.74 -1.71
C VAL A 54 1.27 7.05 -0.81
N VAL A 55 1.13 8.26 -0.31
CA VAL A 55 -0.05 8.70 0.46
C VAL A 55 -1.32 8.56 -0.37
N VAL A 56 -1.35 9.08 -1.59
CA VAL A 56 -2.50 8.98 -2.50
C VAL A 56 -2.85 7.52 -2.79
N MET A 57 -1.84 6.71 -3.11
CA MET A 57 -2.04 5.27 -3.35
C MET A 57 -2.57 4.53 -2.12
N SER A 58 -2.14 4.93 -0.92
CA SER A 58 -2.64 4.35 0.33
C SER A 58 -4.12 4.70 0.57
N VAL A 59 -4.55 5.91 0.25
CA VAL A 59 -5.97 6.30 0.29
C VAL A 59 -6.79 5.45 -0.67
N LEU A 60 -6.33 5.27 -1.91
CA LEU A 60 -6.98 4.37 -2.87
C LEU A 60 -7.01 2.93 -2.36
N ALA A 61 -5.93 2.47 -1.73
CA ALA A 61 -5.83 1.14 -1.15
C ALA A 61 -6.79 0.90 0.03
N VAL A 62 -7.21 1.94 0.73
CA VAL A 62 -8.30 1.85 1.73
C VAL A 62 -9.66 1.68 1.04
N VAL A 63 -9.90 2.43 -0.03
CA VAL A 63 -11.22 2.49 -0.70
C VAL A 63 -11.47 1.25 -1.56
N ILE A 64 -10.48 0.76 -2.30
CA ILE A 64 -10.62 -0.35 -3.26
C ILE A 64 -11.20 -1.62 -2.62
N PRO A 65 -10.68 -2.16 -1.49
CA PRO A 65 -11.25 -3.34 -0.87
C PRO A 65 -12.70 -3.16 -0.44
N GLN A 66 -13.07 -1.96 0.00
CA GLN A 66 -14.43 -1.64 0.43
C GLN A 66 -15.40 -1.60 -0.77
N GLN A 67 -14.96 -1.11 -1.91
CA GLN A 67 -15.76 -1.11 -3.15
C GLN A 67 -16.02 -2.54 -3.65
N LEU A 68 -15.09 -3.46 -3.44
CA LEU A 68 -15.24 -4.86 -3.83
C LEU A 68 -16.27 -5.63 -2.98
N LEU A 69 -16.62 -5.11 -1.79
CA LEU A 69 -17.68 -5.66 -0.92
C LEU A 69 -19.07 -5.13 -1.24
N ARG A 70 -19.18 -3.97 -1.89
CA ARG A 70 -20.44 -3.32 -2.21
C ARG A 70 -21.01 -3.85 -3.53
N PRO A 71 -22.34 -3.82 -3.72
CA PRO A 71 -22.91 -4.03 -5.05
C PRO A 71 -22.31 -3.01 -6.00
N PRO A 72 -22.04 -3.42 -7.27
CA PRO A 72 -21.39 -2.54 -8.24
C PRO A 72 -22.19 -1.26 -8.42
N ALA A 73 -21.56 -0.12 -8.07
CA ALA A 73 -22.13 1.17 -8.37
C ALA A 73 -22.24 1.32 -9.90
N ARG A 74 -23.31 1.91 -10.40
CA ARG A 74 -23.55 2.12 -11.84
C ARG A 74 -22.42 2.90 -12.53
N VAL A 75 -21.63 3.66 -11.74
CA VAL A 75 -20.59 4.57 -12.25
C VAL A 75 -19.23 3.90 -12.40
N VAL A 76 -18.88 2.89 -11.57
CA VAL A 76 -17.57 2.25 -11.63
C VAL A 76 -17.69 0.82 -12.11
N ARG A 77 -17.08 0.54 -13.27
CA ARG A 77 -17.02 -0.83 -13.78
C ARG A 77 -16.28 -1.73 -12.80
N ARG A 78 -16.87 -2.86 -12.42
CA ARG A 78 -16.36 -3.79 -11.41
C ARG A 78 -14.93 -4.30 -11.68
N TRP A 79 -14.50 -4.36 -12.94
CA TRP A 79 -13.16 -4.81 -13.28
C TRP A 79 -12.06 -3.83 -12.82
N ILE A 80 -12.38 -2.51 -12.72
CA ILE A 80 -11.41 -1.49 -12.31
C ILE A 80 -10.86 -1.74 -10.91
N PRO A 81 -11.67 -1.85 -9.84
CA PRO A 81 -11.14 -2.13 -8.51
C PRO A 81 -10.46 -3.50 -8.41
N VAL A 82 -10.87 -4.50 -9.20
CA VAL A 82 -10.17 -5.80 -9.26
C VAL A 82 -8.80 -5.65 -9.91
N ALA A 83 -8.68 -4.92 -11.02
CA ALA A 83 -7.41 -4.67 -11.68
C ALA A 83 -6.45 -3.87 -10.77
N LEU A 84 -6.95 -2.83 -10.11
CA LEU A 84 -6.17 -2.04 -9.15
C LEU A 84 -5.67 -2.88 -7.96
N ALA A 85 -6.50 -3.79 -7.45
CA ALA A 85 -6.09 -4.70 -6.39
C ALA A 85 -4.99 -5.68 -6.86
N TRP A 86 -5.06 -6.19 -8.10
CA TRP A 86 -4.00 -7.00 -8.69
C TRP A 86 -2.71 -6.22 -8.93
N MET A 87 -2.82 -4.97 -9.39
CA MET A 87 -1.66 -4.08 -9.53
C MET A 87 -0.99 -3.83 -8.18
N ALA A 88 -1.75 -3.51 -7.15
CA ALA A 88 -1.24 -3.35 -5.79
C ALA A 88 -0.55 -4.63 -5.30
N CYS A 89 -1.17 -5.79 -5.50
CA CYS A 89 -0.57 -7.09 -5.18
C CYS A 89 0.80 -7.26 -5.86
N GLY A 90 0.89 -7.05 -7.17
CA GLY A 90 2.13 -7.20 -7.93
C GLY A 90 3.22 -6.22 -7.48
N MET A 91 2.90 -4.93 -7.40
CA MET A 91 3.87 -3.90 -7.01
C MET A 91 4.40 -4.10 -5.59
N LEU A 92 3.52 -4.35 -4.63
CA LEU A 92 3.90 -4.55 -3.23
C LEU A 92 4.72 -5.84 -3.06
N THR A 93 4.32 -6.93 -3.70
CA THR A 93 5.08 -8.20 -3.65
C THR A 93 6.46 -8.06 -4.27
N ILE A 94 6.55 -7.45 -5.47
CA ILE A 94 7.83 -7.21 -6.13
C ILE A 94 8.73 -6.33 -5.26
N ARG A 95 8.20 -5.24 -4.68
CA ARG A 95 8.97 -4.34 -3.81
C ARG A 95 9.45 -5.07 -2.56
N GLY A 96 8.58 -5.84 -1.90
CA GLY A 96 8.95 -6.59 -0.70
C GLY A 96 10.01 -7.67 -0.99
N VAL A 97 9.80 -8.48 -2.02
CA VAL A 97 10.77 -9.53 -2.40
C VAL A 97 12.09 -8.93 -2.87
N ALA A 98 12.05 -7.85 -3.69
CA ALA A 98 13.26 -7.17 -4.13
C ALA A 98 14.05 -6.59 -2.94
N GLY A 99 13.38 -6.01 -1.94
CA GLY A 99 14.00 -5.54 -0.71
C GLY A 99 14.74 -6.66 0.01
N PHE A 100 14.09 -7.80 0.24
CA PHE A 100 14.75 -8.97 0.87
C PHE A 100 16.01 -9.42 0.13
N ILE A 101 16.00 -9.37 -1.21
CA ILE A 101 17.15 -9.80 -2.03
C ILE A 101 18.27 -8.74 -2.01
N VAL A 102 17.94 -7.47 -2.23
CA VAL A 102 18.91 -6.37 -2.37
C VAL A 102 19.52 -6.01 -1.03
N ASP A 103 18.69 -5.86 -0.01
CA ASP A 103 19.12 -5.42 1.32
C ASP A 103 19.53 -6.61 2.22
N ARG A 104 19.51 -7.84 1.67
CA ARG A 104 19.83 -9.09 2.38
C ARG A 104 19.03 -9.25 3.68
N GLY A 105 17.78 -8.79 3.69
CA GLY A 105 16.92 -8.84 4.84
C GLY A 105 17.29 -7.85 5.95
N ALA A 106 18.04 -6.80 5.65
CA ALA A 106 18.42 -5.77 6.63
C ALA A 106 17.20 -4.93 7.06
N ASP A 107 16.21 -4.77 6.20
CA ASP A 107 14.97 -4.06 6.54
C ASP A 107 13.89 -5.03 7.02
N LEU A 108 13.94 -5.34 8.32
CA LEU A 108 13.02 -6.28 8.96
C LEU A 108 11.60 -5.75 9.16
N VAL A 109 11.34 -4.49 8.86
CA VAL A 109 10.03 -3.86 9.05
C VAL A 109 9.33 -3.62 7.71
N TRP A 110 9.97 -2.95 6.79
CA TRP A 110 9.33 -2.50 5.55
C TRP A 110 9.15 -3.61 4.52
N ASP A 111 10.15 -4.47 4.32
CA ASP A 111 10.06 -5.55 3.35
C ASP A 111 8.95 -6.57 3.70
N PRO A 112 8.80 -7.02 4.97
CA PRO A 112 7.64 -7.82 5.37
C PRO A 112 6.32 -7.08 5.23
N MET A 113 6.28 -5.77 5.51
CA MET A 113 5.06 -4.97 5.34
C MET A 113 4.62 -4.92 3.87
N PHE A 114 5.53 -4.68 2.94
CA PHE A 114 5.23 -4.72 1.51
C PHE A 114 4.70 -6.09 1.08
N THR A 115 5.36 -7.17 1.50
CA THR A 115 4.96 -8.54 1.15
C THR A 115 3.58 -8.88 1.72
N ALA A 116 3.32 -8.53 2.98
CA ALA A 116 2.01 -8.74 3.62
C ALA A 116 0.89 -7.97 2.89
N GLY A 117 1.14 -6.72 2.51
CA GLY A 117 0.22 -5.93 1.70
C GLY A 117 -0.08 -6.59 0.36
N GLY A 118 0.94 -7.06 -0.34
CA GLY A 118 0.79 -7.78 -1.60
C GLY A 118 -0.10 -9.01 -1.47
N ILE A 119 0.11 -9.83 -0.46
CA ILE A 119 -0.72 -11.00 -0.17
C ILE A 119 -2.17 -10.60 0.11
N LEU A 120 -2.40 -9.61 0.97
CA LEU A 120 -3.75 -9.14 1.32
C LEU A 120 -4.53 -8.67 0.08
N PHE A 121 -3.91 -7.81 -0.76
CA PHE A 121 -4.56 -7.33 -1.98
C PHE A 121 -4.79 -8.44 -3.01
N GLY A 122 -3.87 -9.40 -3.12
CA GLY A 122 -4.04 -10.58 -3.97
C GLY A 122 -5.23 -11.45 -3.51
N CYS A 123 -5.36 -11.70 -2.21
CA CYS A 123 -6.49 -12.44 -1.66
C CYS A 123 -7.83 -11.72 -1.91
N VAL A 124 -7.88 -10.39 -1.71
CA VAL A 124 -9.08 -9.58 -1.98
C VAL A 124 -9.47 -9.64 -3.46
N ALA A 125 -8.51 -9.46 -4.36
CA ALA A 125 -8.73 -9.51 -5.80
C ALA A 125 -9.22 -10.90 -6.27
N TRP A 126 -8.61 -11.95 -5.75
CA TRP A 126 -8.99 -13.34 -6.04
C TRP A 126 -10.44 -13.63 -5.62
N LEU A 127 -10.78 -13.33 -4.37
CA LEU A 127 -12.14 -13.53 -3.86
C LEU A 127 -13.20 -12.70 -4.60
N ALA A 128 -12.83 -11.51 -5.07
CA ALA A 128 -13.70 -10.67 -5.87
C ALA A 128 -14.00 -11.28 -7.25
N ARG A 129 -13.04 -12.01 -7.85
CA ARG A 129 -13.26 -12.74 -9.12
C ARG A 129 -14.21 -13.92 -8.97
N GLN A 130 -14.13 -14.64 -7.86
CA GLN A 130 -14.97 -15.84 -7.62
C GLN A 130 -16.44 -15.52 -7.38
N SER A 131 -16.82 -14.25 -7.20
CA SER A 131 -18.20 -13.83 -6.94
C SER A 131 -18.99 -13.45 -8.22
N ARG A 132 -18.56 -13.97 -9.35
CA ARG A 132 -19.27 -13.87 -10.64
C ARG A 132 -20.33 -14.94 -10.80
#